data_503c913351e53103747d2c7421a21019
#
_entry.id   503c913351e53103747d2c7421a21019
#
_cell.length_a   1.000
_cell.length_b   1.000
_cell.length_c   1.000
_cell.angle_alpha   90.00
_cell.angle_beta   90.00
_cell.angle_gamma   90.00
#
_symmetry.space_group_name_H-M   'P 1'
#
loop_
_entity.id
_entity.type
_entity.pdbx_description
1 polymer ?
#
loop_
_entity_poly.entity_id
_entity_poly.type
_entity_poly.pdbx_seq_one_letter_code
_entity_poly.pdbx_strand_id
1 'polypeptide(L)'
;MKNIETDYLVVGAGAMGMAFADELLMRDRSVRIVMVDRHATPGGHWNDAYRHVTLHQPAAFYGVNSEPLGPGGTYLASGAEVLAYYEKVLAKWEKTGRLKFFPSCEYVGENRFRSLMNRDREFSVEVKKKTVDSTYMNVTVPSIRPPQYEVAEGVRLVPPNDLSKLSETPSDYVVIGSGKTGMDAVLFLLKEGCDPEQIRWIVPNDAWLIDRATFEPDRFTKLGSQLSEIVEADSLDEIMQALDAQEKLLRLDPDVWPSKYRCATVSREELAQLRRVKGVVRMGRVRKIDSNVITLEEGTIPTGPETVHVDCTADGLAKRPVRPIFEGQSITLQSIFVCQQVFSASFIAYAEFRLADDAKKNALCRPIPHPESVPDYLVTATRTSENLGACLQAFPIWFLRSRLSIVNYFGLSAMLRLGLRERKLQPKANAKAKALLPSEFSE
;
A
#
# COMPACT_ATOMS: atom_id res chain seq x y z
N MET A 1 -22.69 -29.50 -5.77
CA MET A 1 -21.72 -28.73 -4.99
C MET A 1 -20.59 -29.64 -4.59
N LYS A 2 -19.32 -29.28 -4.84
CA LYS A 2 -18.16 -30.07 -4.38
C LYS A 2 -17.76 -29.60 -2.99
N ASN A 3 -17.68 -30.54 -2.03
CA ASN A 3 -17.17 -30.24 -0.68
C ASN A 3 -15.64 -30.39 -0.64
N ILE A 4 -14.96 -29.39 -0.08
CA ILE A 4 -13.50 -29.32 0.04
C ILE A 4 -13.17 -29.14 1.51
N GLU A 5 -12.25 -29.93 2.05
CA GLU A 5 -11.77 -29.83 3.43
C GLU A 5 -10.41 -29.14 3.46
N THR A 6 -10.22 -28.18 4.38
CA THR A 6 -8.98 -27.43 4.57
C THR A 6 -8.82 -26.90 5.99
N ASP A 7 -7.61 -26.58 6.39
CA ASP A 7 -7.37 -25.86 7.67
C ASP A 7 -7.75 -24.39 7.55
N TYR A 8 -7.30 -23.74 6.46
CA TYR A 8 -7.57 -22.31 6.22
C TYR A 8 -8.16 -22.09 4.82
N LEU A 9 -9.19 -21.25 4.76
CA LEU A 9 -9.69 -20.69 3.52
C LEU A 9 -9.20 -19.24 3.41
N VAL A 10 -8.29 -18.96 2.47
CA VAL A 10 -7.77 -17.62 2.20
C VAL A 10 -8.53 -17.00 1.04
N VAL A 11 -9.26 -15.94 1.31
CA VAL A 11 -10.01 -15.16 0.32
C VAL A 11 -9.15 -14.00 -0.16
N GLY A 12 -8.74 -14.06 -1.42
CA GLY A 12 -7.82 -13.13 -2.07
C GLY A 12 -6.38 -13.65 -2.13
N ALA A 13 -5.83 -13.77 -3.36
CA ALA A 13 -4.45 -14.13 -3.63
C ALA A 13 -3.57 -12.89 -3.91
N GLY A 14 -3.94 -11.75 -3.31
CA GLY A 14 -3.13 -10.53 -3.34
C GLY A 14 -1.92 -10.62 -2.40
N ALA A 15 -1.12 -9.57 -2.36
CA ALA A 15 0.13 -9.53 -1.61
C ALA A 15 0.00 -9.97 -0.14
N MET A 16 -1.05 -9.54 0.56
CA MET A 16 -1.27 -9.92 1.96
C MET A 16 -1.66 -11.39 2.11
N GLY A 17 -2.58 -11.89 1.26
CA GLY A 17 -2.99 -13.29 1.29
C GLY A 17 -1.84 -14.25 0.97
N MET A 18 -0.99 -13.89 0.01
CA MET A 18 0.22 -14.63 -0.34
C MET A 18 1.22 -14.64 0.82
N ALA A 19 1.49 -13.48 1.46
CA ALA A 19 2.42 -13.39 2.57
C ALA A 19 1.93 -14.14 3.83
N PHE A 20 0.62 -14.13 4.09
CA PHE A 20 -0.01 -14.89 5.16
C PHE A 20 0.11 -16.42 4.92
N ALA A 21 -0.24 -16.87 3.72
CA ALA A 21 -0.17 -18.29 3.37
C ALA A 21 1.26 -18.84 3.44
N ASP A 22 2.23 -18.06 2.93
CA ASP A 22 3.65 -18.41 2.99
C ASP A 22 4.13 -18.70 4.41
N GLU A 23 3.85 -17.78 5.31
CA GLU A 23 4.29 -17.91 6.71
C GLU A 23 3.70 -19.15 7.37
N LEU A 24 2.42 -19.46 7.17
CA LEU A 24 1.81 -20.69 7.68
C LEU A 24 2.45 -21.94 7.07
N LEU A 25 2.64 -21.99 5.74
CA LEU A 25 3.26 -23.10 5.04
C LEU A 25 4.71 -23.34 5.48
N MET A 26 5.44 -22.28 5.84
CA MET A 26 6.79 -22.39 6.39
C MET A 26 6.82 -22.96 7.81
N ARG A 27 5.82 -22.63 8.64
CA ARG A 27 5.82 -22.99 10.08
C ARG A 27 5.17 -24.33 10.37
N ASP A 28 4.11 -24.67 9.64
CA ASP A 28 3.37 -25.91 9.85
C ASP A 28 3.43 -26.79 8.59
N ARG A 29 4.13 -27.93 8.68
CA ARG A 29 4.27 -28.85 7.55
C ARG A 29 2.98 -29.63 7.23
N SER A 30 2.04 -29.66 8.17
CA SER A 30 0.75 -30.37 8.03
C SER A 30 -0.37 -29.47 7.49
N VAL A 31 -0.22 -28.14 7.56
CA VAL A 31 -1.27 -27.20 7.19
C VAL A 31 -1.69 -27.33 5.73
N ARG A 32 -3.01 -27.30 5.54
CA ARG A 32 -3.65 -27.27 4.22
C ARG A 32 -4.39 -25.98 4.02
N ILE A 33 -4.23 -25.36 2.85
CA ILE A 33 -4.81 -24.06 2.51
C ILE A 33 -5.58 -24.17 1.19
N VAL A 34 -6.81 -23.69 1.20
CA VAL A 34 -7.56 -23.34 0.00
C VAL A 34 -7.46 -21.83 -0.18
N MET A 35 -7.02 -21.38 -1.36
CA MET A 35 -6.92 -19.97 -1.71
C MET A 35 -7.81 -19.67 -2.90
N VAL A 36 -8.58 -18.57 -2.83
CA VAL A 36 -9.60 -18.20 -3.84
C VAL A 36 -9.34 -16.77 -4.28
N ASP A 37 -9.33 -16.49 -5.58
CA ASP A 37 -9.23 -15.12 -6.12
C ASP A 37 -10.12 -14.93 -7.35
N ARG A 38 -10.57 -13.70 -7.54
CA ARG A 38 -11.36 -13.29 -8.71
C ARG A 38 -10.51 -13.20 -9.98
N HIS A 39 -9.23 -12.92 -9.84
CA HIS A 39 -8.27 -12.93 -10.95
C HIS A 39 -7.88 -14.34 -11.36
N ALA A 40 -7.45 -14.47 -12.59
CA ALA A 40 -6.95 -15.73 -13.14
C ALA A 40 -5.57 -16.12 -12.59
N THR A 41 -4.81 -15.13 -12.07
CA THR A 41 -3.46 -15.29 -11.52
C THR A 41 -3.35 -14.64 -10.14
N PRO A 42 -2.42 -15.09 -9.28
CA PRO A 42 -2.14 -14.42 -8.01
C PRO A 42 -1.54 -13.03 -8.24
N GLY A 43 -1.64 -12.16 -7.24
CA GLY A 43 -1.09 -10.79 -7.28
C GLY A 43 -2.13 -9.72 -6.96
N GLY A 44 -3.44 -10.07 -6.92
CA GLY A 44 -4.50 -9.12 -6.59
C GLY A 44 -4.51 -7.94 -7.55
N HIS A 45 -4.53 -6.70 -7.04
CA HIS A 45 -4.60 -5.48 -7.85
C HIS A 45 -3.44 -5.28 -8.86
N TRP A 46 -2.33 -6.02 -8.74
CA TRP A 46 -1.26 -5.98 -9.74
C TRP A 46 -1.74 -6.48 -11.10
N ASN A 47 -2.77 -7.35 -11.15
CA ASN A 47 -3.38 -7.79 -12.40
C ASN A 47 -4.09 -6.65 -13.16
N ASP A 48 -4.53 -5.61 -12.44
CA ASP A 48 -5.25 -4.46 -12.97
C ASP A 48 -4.36 -3.22 -13.11
N ALA A 49 -3.11 -3.29 -12.68
CA ALA A 49 -2.18 -2.17 -12.69
C ALA A 49 -1.68 -1.83 -14.10
N TYR A 50 -1.25 -0.59 -14.31
CA TYR A 50 -0.68 -0.12 -15.58
C TYR A 50 0.71 -0.71 -15.83
N ARG A 51 1.09 -0.85 -17.11
CA ARG A 51 2.33 -1.56 -17.52
C ARG A 51 3.62 -0.96 -16.99
N HIS A 52 3.67 0.36 -16.84
CA HIS A 52 4.85 1.07 -16.37
C HIS A 52 4.93 1.20 -14.85
N VAL A 53 4.04 0.53 -14.10
CA VAL A 53 4.08 0.54 -12.64
C VAL A 53 5.31 -0.19 -12.11
N THR A 54 5.92 0.38 -11.08
CA THR A 54 6.94 -0.27 -10.26
C THR A 54 6.54 -0.19 -8.79
N LEU A 55 7.14 -1.04 -7.97
CA LEU A 55 7.10 -0.83 -6.53
C LEU A 55 7.67 0.57 -6.22
N HIS A 56 7.09 1.27 -5.26
CA HIS A 56 7.63 2.54 -4.78
C HIS A 56 8.55 2.38 -3.55
N GLN A 57 8.60 1.19 -2.98
CA GLN A 57 9.53 0.77 -1.93
C GLN A 57 10.45 -0.34 -2.47
N PRO A 58 11.64 -0.54 -1.88
CA PRO A 58 12.55 -1.61 -2.31
C PRO A 58 11.88 -2.99 -2.30
N ALA A 59 12.08 -3.74 -3.38
CA ALA A 59 11.52 -5.09 -3.55
C ALA A 59 11.99 -6.06 -2.45
N ALA A 60 13.12 -5.77 -1.82
CA ALA A 60 13.64 -6.50 -0.67
C ALA A 60 12.62 -6.64 0.48
N PHE A 61 11.72 -5.67 0.65
CA PHE A 61 10.68 -5.66 1.69
C PHE A 61 9.31 -6.09 1.19
N TYR A 62 9.22 -6.62 -0.04
CA TYR A 62 7.96 -7.01 -0.65
C TYR A 62 7.93 -8.51 -0.99
N GLY A 63 6.72 -9.05 -1.18
CA GLY A 63 6.50 -10.46 -1.50
C GLY A 63 6.29 -11.34 -0.26
N VAL A 64 6.92 -12.51 -0.20
CA VAL A 64 6.77 -13.52 0.86
C VAL A 64 8.11 -13.82 1.55
N ASN A 65 8.07 -14.35 2.78
CA ASN A 65 9.29 -14.60 3.56
C ASN A 65 10.18 -15.71 2.96
N SER A 66 9.59 -16.75 2.33
CA SER A 66 10.33 -17.91 1.83
C SER A 66 11.11 -17.67 0.54
N GLU A 67 10.77 -16.62 -0.21
CA GLU A 67 11.35 -16.35 -1.54
C GLU A 67 11.62 -14.84 -1.70
N PRO A 68 12.83 -14.43 -2.10
CA PRO A 68 13.12 -13.02 -2.37
C PRO A 68 12.50 -12.56 -3.70
N LEU A 69 12.09 -11.30 -3.76
CA LEU A 69 11.69 -10.60 -4.98
C LEU A 69 12.86 -9.72 -5.46
N GLY A 70 13.34 -9.99 -6.67
CA GLY A 70 14.43 -9.24 -7.28
C GLY A 70 15.80 -9.46 -6.61
N PRO A 71 16.81 -8.68 -7.01
CA PRO A 71 18.20 -8.86 -6.59
C PRO A 71 18.53 -8.30 -5.19
N GLY A 72 17.58 -7.67 -4.53
CA GLY A 72 17.79 -6.99 -3.24
C GLY A 72 18.21 -5.52 -3.37
N GLY A 73 18.75 -4.93 -2.28
CA GLY A 73 19.11 -3.53 -2.24
C GLY A 73 17.91 -2.60 -2.43
N THR A 74 18.12 -1.52 -3.19
CA THR A 74 17.10 -0.49 -3.49
C THR A 74 16.30 -0.78 -4.75
N TYR A 75 16.44 -1.97 -5.34
CA TYR A 75 15.76 -2.38 -6.57
C TYR A 75 14.23 -2.27 -6.46
N LEU A 76 13.61 -1.67 -7.48
CA LEU A 76 12.15 -1.53 -7.59
C LEU A 76 11.63 -2.50 -8.65
N ALA A 77 10.97 -3.57 -8.22
CA ALA A 77 10.38 -4.52 -9.15
C ALA A 77 9.20 -3.91 -9.91
N SER A 78 9.12 -4.20 -11.19
CA SER A 78 7.98 -3.86 -12.05
C SER A 78 6.75 -4.69 -11.70
N GLY A 79 5.56 -4.23 -12.10
CA GLY A 79 4.31 -4.98 -11.93
C GLY A 79 4.38 -6.37 -12.58
N ALA A 80 5.00 -6.48 -13.75
CA ALA A 80 5.19 -7.77 -14.44
C ALA A 80 6.07 -8.73 -13.64
N GLU A 81 7.16 -8.24 -13.04
CA GLU A 81 8.03 -9.06 -12.17
C GLU A 81 7.32 -9.49 -10.90
N VAL A 82 6.47 -8.63 -10.32
CA VAL A 82 5.66 -8.98 -9.15
C VAL A 82 4.68 -10.11 -9.48
N LEU A 83 3.99 -10.05 -10.62
CA LEU A 83 3.06 -11.10 -11.05
C LEU A 83 3.80 -12.42 -11.30
N ALA A 84 4.87 -12.41 -12.10
CA ALA A 84 5.68 -13.61 -12.39
C ALA A 84 6.26 -14.22 -11.10
N TYR A 85 6.66 -13.38 -10.15
CA TYR A 85 7.12 -13.83 -8.85
C TYR A 85 6.02 -14.55 -8.06
N TYR A 86 4.81 -14.00 -7.98
CA TYR A 86 3.71 -14.65 -7.25
C TYR A 86 3.26 -15.95 -7.93
N GLU A 87 3.26 -16.02 -9.26
CA GLU A 87 2.99 -17.26 -9.99
C GLU A 87 4.04 -18.34 -9.65
N LYS A 88 5.32 -17.98 -9.64
CA LYS A 88 6.42 -18.89 -9.26
C LYS A 88 6.25 -19.40 -7.82
N VAL A 89 5.91 -18.51 -6.89
CA VAL A 89 5.70 -18.85 -5.47
C VAL A 89 4.50 -19.80 -5.33
N LEU A 90 3.38 -19.47 -5.95
CA LEU A 90 2.17 -20.29 -5.94
C LEU A 90 2.44 -21.69 -6.51
N ALA A 91 3.10 -21.80 -7.66
CA ALA A 91 3.43 -23.09 -8.28
C ALA A 91 4.30 -23.97 -7.38
N LYS A 92 5.20 -23.38 -6.58
CA LYS A 92 5.98 -24.13 -5.57
C LYS A 92 5.06 -24.71 -4.50
N TRP A 93 4.09 -23.95 -3.99
CA TRP A 93 3.19 -24.42 -2.95
C TRP A 93 2.23 -25.50 -3.44
N GLU A 94 1.67 -25.35 -4.63
CA GLU A 94 0.78 -26.35 -5.24
C GLU A 94 1.50 -27.70 -5.45
N LYS A 95 2.78 -27.69 -5.86
CA LYS A 95 3.60 -28.91 -5.98
C LYS A 95 3.75 -29.66 -4.66
N THR A 96 3.62 -28.98 -3.51
CA THR A 96 3.63 -29.66 -2.20
C THR A 96 2.33 -30.38 -1.88
N GLY A 97 1.24 -30.13 -2.61
CA GLY A 97 -0.11 -30.60 -2.34
C GLY A 97 -0.77 -29.97 -1.10
N ARG A 98 -0.11 -29.01 -0.45
CA ARG A 98 -0.62 -28.35 0.77
C ARG A 98 -1.43 -27.09 0.52
N LEU A 99 -1.30 -26.48 -0.65
CA LEU A 99 -2.12 -25.37 -1.09
C LEU A 99 -2.83 -25.72 -2.38
N LYS A 100 -4.10 -25.35 -2.47
CA LYS A 100 -4.90 -25.46 -3.69
C LYS A 100 -5.45 -24.10 -4.03
N PHE A 101 -5.13 -23.58 -5.20
CA PHE A 101 -5.60 -22.31 -5.71
C PHE A 101 -6.84 -22.47 -6.59
N PHE A 102 -7.81 -21.58 -6.44
CA PHE A 102 -9.02 -21.49 -7.24
C PHE A 102 -9.08 -20.09 -7.89
N PRO A 103 -8.52 -19.96 -9.10
CA PRO A 103 -8.57 -18.71 -9.86
C PRO A 103 -9.96 -18.45 -10.43
N SER A 104 -10.20 -17.21 -10.83
CA SER A 104 -11.47 -16.77 -11.43
C SER A 104 -12.71 -17.23 -10.64
N CYS A 105 -12.61 -17.13 -9.32
CA CYS A 105 -13.66 -17.52 -8.40
C CYS A 105 -14.00 -16.39 -7.43
N GLU A 106 -15.27 -16.22 -7.16
CA GLU A 106 -15.80 -15.22 -6.23
C GLU A 106 -16.23 -15.89 -4.91
N TYR A 107 -15.74 -15.38 -3.79
CA TYR A 107 -16.22 -15.77 -2.47
C TYR A 107 -17.61 -15.17 -2.24
N VAL A 108 -18.58 -16.01 -1.88
CA VAL A 108 -19.99 -15.62 -1.71
C VAL A 108 -20.48 -15.68 -0.27
N GLY A 109 -19.57 -15.82 0.68
CA GLY A 109 -19.91 -15.95 2.11
C GLY A 109 -20.05 -17.41 2.56
N GLU A 110 -20.13 -17.62 3.88
CA GLU A 110 -20.38 -18.92 4.50
C GLU A 110 -19.44 -20.05 4.02
N ASN A 111 -18.16 -19.72 3.84
CA ASN A 111 -17.16 -20.62 3.31
C ASN A 111 -17.51 -21.23 1.94
N ARG A 112 -18.23 -20.48 1.11
CA ARG A 112 -18.57 -20.87 -0.26
C ARG A 112 -17.95 -19.92 -1.27
N PHE A 113 -17.63 -20.46 -2.43
CA PHE A 113 -17.18 -19.68 -3.57
C PHE A 113 -17.69 -20.29 -4.87
N ARG A 114 -17.83 -19.47 -5.90
CA ARG A 114 -18.31 -19.87 -7.22
C ARG A 114 -17.37 -19.40 -8.33
N SER A 115 -17.35 -20.16 -9.42
CA SER A 115 -16.59 -19.78 -10.60
C SER A 115 -17.25 -18.58 -11.31
N LEU A 116 -16.44 -17.60 -11.70
CA LEU A 116 -16.87 -16.49 -12.53
C LEU A 116 -17.07 -16.91 -14.00
N MET A 117 -16.42 -18.01 -14.42
CA MET A 117 -16.53 -18.55 -15.78
C MET A 117 -17.75 -19.45 -15.96
N ASN A 118 -18.22 -20.07 -14.88
CA ASN A 118 -19.42 -20.95 -14.89
C ASN A 118 -20.12 -20.83 -13.54
N ARG A 119 -21.21 -20.06 -13.50
CA ARG A 119 -21.96 -19.77 -12.26
C ARG A 119 -22.60 -20.99 -11.60
N ASP A 120 -22.84 -22.08 -12.35
CA ASP A 120 -23.37 -23.34 -11.82
C ASP A 120 -22.30 -24.14 -11.06
N ARG A 121 -21.05 -23.76 -11.20
CA ARG A 121 -19.92 -24.39 -10.51
C ARG A 121 -19.64 -23.68 -9.20
N GLU A 122 -20.29 -24.19 -8.15
CA GLU A 122 -20.15 -23.71 -6.77
C GLU A 122 -19.43 -24.76 -5.91
N PHE A 123 -18.66 -24.27 -4.95
CA PHE A 123 -17.86 -25.05 -4.01
C PHE A 123 -18.23 -24.65 -2.58
N SER A 124 -18.34 -25.65 -1.70
CA SER A 124 -18.43 -25.49 -0.26
C SER A 124 -17.13 -25.95 0.39
N VAL A 125 -16.65 -25.21 1.38
CA VAL A 125 -15.39 -25.50 2.07
C VAL A 125 -15.67 -25.78 3.54
N GLU A 126 -15.26 -26.95 4.00
CA GLU A 126 -15.21 -27.26 5.42
C GLU A 126 -13.88 -26.74 5.99
N VAL A 127 -13.95 -25.63 6.72
CA VAL A 127 -12.79 -24.93 7.27
C VAL A 127 -12.57 -25.38 8.72
N LYS A 128 -11.46 -26.07 8.98
CA LYS A 128 -11.16 -26.63 10.31
C LYS A 128 -10.64 -25.60 11.30
N LYS A 129 -9.89 -24.61 10.82
CA LYS A 129 -9.32 -23.55 11.66
C LYS A 129 -10.01 -22.22 11.40
N LYS A 130 -9.58 -21.46 10.38
CA LYS A 130 -10.14 -20.11 10.15
C LYS A 130 -10.26 -19.76 8.68
N THR A 131 -11.23 -18.89 8.37
CA THR A 131 -11.34 -18.19 7.09
C THR A 131 -10.61 -16.86 7.19
N VAL A 132 -9.79 -16.55 6.19
CA VAL A 132 -8.91 -15.40 6.16
C VAL A 132 -9.36 -14.44 5.07
N ASP A 133 -9.89 -13.29 5.46
CA ASP A 133 -10.20 -12.19 4.53
C ASP A 133 -8.93 -11.36 4.27
N SER A 134 -8.31 -11.54 3.11
CA SER A 134 -7.19 -10.72 2.64
C SER A 134 -7.63 -9.62 1.67
N THR A 135 -8.94 -9.44 1.50
CA THR A 135 -9.54 -8.43 0.61
C THR A 135 -10.02 -7.18 1.35
N TYR A 136 -9.94 -7.18 2.68
CA TYR A 136 -10.49 -6.08 3.49
C TYR A 136 -9.91 -4.72 3.14
N MET A 137 -8.62 -4.63 2.82
CA MET A 137 -7.98 -3.39 2.42
C MET A 137 -8.36 -2.92 1.01
N ASN A 138 -8.92 -3.81 0.19
CA ASN A 138 -9.57 -3.58 -1.11
C ASN A 138 -8.95 -2.44 -1.93
N VAL A 139 -7.80 -2.68 -2.53
CA VAL A 139 -7.14 -1.70 -3.41
C VAL A 139 -7.94 -1.52 -4.69
N THR A 140 -8.31 -0.28 -5.00
CA THR A 140 -9.00 0.09 -6.23
C THR A 140 -8.06 0.89 -7.13
N VAL A 141 -8.00 0.52 -8.41
CA VAL A 141 -7.20 1.22 -9.42
C VAL A 141 -8.11 1.88 -10.47
N PRO A 142 -7.67 2.95 -11.16
CA PRO A 142 -8.54 3.69 -12.09
C PRO A 142 -9.10 2.84 -13.24
N SER A 143 -8.35 1.82 -13.69
CA SER A 143 -8.75 0.96 -14.81
C SER A 143 -10.00 0.10 -14.57
N ILE A 144 -10.39 -0.12 -13.30
CA ILE A 144 -11.51 -1.01 -12.95
C ILE A 144 -12.76 -0.28 -12.48
N ARG A 145 -12.79 1.05 -12.54
CA ARG A 145 -13.96 1.84 -12.17
C ARG A 145 -14.13 3.07 -13.08
N PRO A 146 -15.37 3.55 -13.27
CA PRO A 146 -15.60 4.82 -13.93
C PRO A 146 -15.08 6.00 -13.09
N PRO A 147 -14.77 7.16 -13.71
CA PRO A 147 -14.42 8.37 -13.00
C PRO A 147 -15.55 8.82 -12.08
N GLN A 148 -15.21 9.56 -10.99
CA GLN A 148 -16.19 10.09 -10.04
C GLN A 148 -16.67 11.51 -10.38
N TYR A 149 -16.48 11.92 -11.62
CA TYR A 149 -16.89 13.22 -12.17
C TYR A 149 -17.53 13.01 -13.54
N GLU A 150 -18.27 14.00 -13.98
CA GLU A 150 -18.96 13.97 -15.28
C GLU A 150 -17.96 14.12 -16.43
N VAL A 151 -18.18 13.37 -17.50
CA VAL A 151 -17.36 13.43 -18.72
C VAL A 151 -18.30 13.51 -19.91
N ALA A 152 -18.17 14.59 -20.71
CA ALA A 152 -18.98 14.77 -21.90
C ALA A 152 -18.60 13.78 -23.01
N GLU A 153 -19.56 13.51 -23.89
CA GLU A 153 -19.34 12.68 -25.06
C GLU A 153 -18.23 13.28 -25.95
N GLY A 154 -17.35 12.42 -26.47
CA GLY A 154 -16.23 12.82 -27.33
C GLY A 154 -14.98 13.28 -26.58
N VAL A 155 -15.02 13.42 -25.26
CA VAL A 155 -13.82 13.70 -24.45
C VAL A 155 -12.92 12.47 -24.40
N ARG A 156 -11.64 12.65 -24.72
CA ARG A 156 -10.65 11.57 -24.70
C ARG A 156 -10.11 11.40 -23.27
N LEU A 157 -10.79 10.54 -22.49
CA LEU A 157 -10.39 10.17 -21.12
C LEU A 157 -9.88 8.74 -21.11
N VAL A 158 -8.70 8.51 -20.53
CA VAL A 158 -8.07 7.19 -20.43
C VAL A 158 -7.56 6.92 -19.01
N PRO A 159 -7.57 5.66 -18.53
CA PRO A 159 -6.80 5.29 -17.35
C PRO A 159 -5.30 5.23 -17.68
N PRO A 160 -4.39 5.26 -16.70
CA PRO A 160 -2.94 5.10 -16.91
C PRO A 160 -2.56 3.84 -17.70
N ASN A 161 -3.38 2.79 -17.63
CA ASN A 161 -3.22 1.53 -18.37
C ASN A 161 -3.21 1.73 -19.89
N ASP A 162 -3.86 2.76 -20.39
CA ASP A 162 -4.02 3.02 -21.82
C ASP A 162 -3.01 4.04 -22.37
N LEU A 163 -2.24 4.73 -21.51
CA LEU A 163 -1.18 5.62 -21.96
C LEU A 163 -0.17 4.94 -22.91
N SER A 164 0.22 3.71 -22.58
CA SER A 164 1.16 2.94 -23.43
C SER A 164 0.53 2.33 -24.69
N LYS A 165 -0.76 2.57 -24.92
CA LYS A 165 -1.53 2.04 -26.06
C LYS A 165 -2.01 3.13 -27.02
N LEU A 166 -1.65 4.39 -26.75
CA LEU A 166 -2.02 5.49 -27.64
C LEU A 166 -1.39 5.29 -29.02
N SER A 167 -2.22 5.37 -30.07
CA SER A 167 -1.79 5.20 -31.47
C SER A 167 -1.44 6.51 -32.16
N GLU A 168 -1.78 7.64 -31.55
CA GLU A 168 -1.57 8.99 -32.07
C GLU A 168 -0.94 9.86 -30.98
N THR A 169 -0.10 10.81 -31.39
CA THR A 169 0.52 11.76 -30.46
C THR A 169 -0.47 12.90 -30.17
N PRO A 170 -0.94 13.06 -28.92
CA PRO A 170 -1.81 14.17 -28.55
C PRO A 170 -1.06 15.51 -28.59
N SER A 171 -1.82 16.61 -28.68
CA SER A 171 -1.23 17.96 -28.55
C SER A 171 -0.76 18.23 -27.13
N ASP A 172 -1.51 17.77 -26.14
CA ASP A 172 -1.21 17.92 -24.73
C ASP A 172 -1.88 16.85 -23.88
N TYR A 173 -1.51 16.81 -22.60
CA TYR A 173 -2.03 15.88 -21.60
C TYR A 173 -2.56 16.62 -20.39
N VAL A 174 -3.66 16.13 -19.81
CA VAL A 174 -4.14 16.54 -18.50
C VAL A 174 -4.11 15.33 -17.57
N VAL A 175 -3.16 15.29 -16.65
CA VAL A 175 -3.09 14.23 -15.63
C VAL A 175 -3.93 14.65 -14.42
N ILE A 176 -4.91 13.82 -14.03
CA ILE A 176 -5.89 14.12 -12.98
C ILE A 176 -5.60 13.29 -11.73
N GLY A 177 -5.14 13.94 -10.67
CA GLY A 177 -4.80 13.32 -9.39
C GLY A 177 -3.31 13.38 -9.04
N SER A 178 -3.03 13.57 -7.75
CA SER A 178 -1.69 13.82 -7.19
C SER A 178 -1.12 12.65 -6.39
N GLY A 179 -1.80 11.50 -6.37
CA GLY A 179 -1.30 10.28 -5.74
C GLY A 179 -0.18 9.63 -6.53
N LYS A 180 0.35 8.49 -6.04
CA LYS A 180 1.43 7.74 -6.71
C LYS A 180 1.12 7.44 -8.17
N THR A 181 -0.13 7.08 -8.50
CA THR A 181 -0.57 6.83 -9.87
C THR A 181 -0.41 8.06 -10.78
N GLY A 182 -0.77 9.25 -10.28
CA GLY A 182 -0.59 10.50 -11.04
C GLY A 182 0.88 10.85 -11.23
N MET A 183 1.69 10.68 -10.19
CA MET A 183 3.15 10.86 -10.29
C MET A 183 3.77 9.91 -11.31
N ASP A 184 3.37 8.63 -11.31
CA ASP A 184 3.87 7.64 -12.27
C ASP A 184 3.44 7.95 -13.71
N ALA A 185 2.22 8.45 -13.91
CA ALA A 185 1.74 8.88 -15.22
C ALA A 185 2.58 10.07 -15.75
N VAL A 186 2.84 11.07 -14.91
CA VAL A 186 3.69 12.22 -15.27
C VAL A 186 5.13 11.75 -15.57
N LEU A 187 5.71 10.92 -14.71
CA LEU A 187 7.07 10.39 -14.92
C LEU A 187 7.15 9.54 -16.19
N PHE A 188 6.13 8.76 -16.49
CA PHE A 188 6.05 7.98 -17.71
C PHE A 188 6.04 8.90 -18.96
N LEU A 189 5.16 9.92 -19.01
CA LEU A 189 5.11 10.88 -20.10
C LEU A 189 6.46 11.58 -20.32
N LEU A 190 7.10 12.05 -19.26
CA LEU A 190 8.42 12.69 -19.32
C LEU A 190 9.50 11.74 -19.82
N LYS A 191 9.46 10.47 -19.42
CA LYS A 191 10.41 9.43 -19.86
C LYS A 191 10.24 9.10 -21.33
N GLU A 192 9.00 9.10 -21.84
CA GLU A 192 8.71 8.89 -23.25
C GLU A 192 8.97 10.14 -24.12
N GLY A 193 9.50 11.22 -23.51
CA GLY A 193 9.94 12.43 -24.24
C GLY A 193 8.87 13.49 -24.42
N CYS A 194 7.74 13.40 -23.71
CA CYS A 194 6.73 14.46 -23.74
C CYS A 194 7.32 15.74 -23.12
N ASP A 195 7.10 16.88 -23.79
CA ASP A 195 7.53 18.18 -23.26
C ASP A 195 6.78 18.49 -21.97
N PRO A 196 7.47 18.86 -20.88
CA PRO A 196 6.84 19.27 -19.64
C PRO A 196 5.78 20.37 -19.80
N GLU A 197 5.90 21.24 -20.78
CA GLU A 197 4.93 22.29 -21.08
C GLU A 197 3.62 21.78 -21.71
N GLN A 198 3.65 20.56 -22.29
CA GLN A 198 2.46 19.87 -22.79
C GLN A 198 1.69 19.13 -21.70
N ILE A 199 2.17 19.13 -20.47
CA ILE A 199 1.55 18.42 -19.34
C ILE A 199 0.92 19.42 -18.39
N ARG A 200 -0.40 19.37 -18.24
CA ARG A 200 -1.14 19.99 -17.14
C ARG A 200 -1.44 18.93 -16.10
N TRP A 201 -1.12 19.22 -14.86
CA TRP A 201 -1.28 18.26 -13.77
C TRP A 201 -2.21 18.81 -12.71
N ILE A 202 -3.42 18.23 -12.60
CA ILE A 202 -4.40 18.61 -11.57
C ILE A 202 -4.03 17.93 -10.26
N VAL A 203 -3.62 18.74 -9.30
CA VAL A 203 -3.18 18.38 -7.94
C VAL A 203 -4.21 18.94 -6.94
N PRO A 204 -5.29 18.19 -6.63
CA PRO A 204 -6.33 18.69 -5.73
C PRO A 204 -5.84 18.99 -4.32
N ASN A 205 -4.85 18.24 -3.87
CA ASN A 205 -4.19 18.40 -2.57
C ASN A 205 -2.73 17.99 -2.70
N ASP A 206 -1.83 18.82 -2.21
CA ASP A 206 -0.44 18.43 -2.05
C ASP A 206 -0.30 17.47 -0.87
N ALA A 207 0.55 16.45 -1.03
CA ALA A 207 0.85 15.47 -0.01
C ALA A 207 2.34 15.46 0.34
N TRP A 208 2.64 15.19 1.59
CA TRP A 208 3.99 14.87 2.03
C TRP A 208 4.47 13.58 1.37
N LEU A 209 5.66 13.60 0.82
CA LEU A 209 6.28 12.48 0.13
C LEU A 209 7.44 11.94 0.98
N ILE A 210 7.52 10.63 1.10
CA ILE A 210 8.63 9.99 1.81
C ILE A 210 9.83 9.91 0.86
N ASP A 211 11.00 10.41 1.29
CA ASP A 211 12.24 10.17 0.53
C ASP A 211 12.58 8.67 0.56
N ARG A 212 12.61 8.02 -0.61
CA ARG A 212 12.92 6.59 -0.73
C ARG A 212 14.26 6.22 -0.12
N ALA A 213 15.23 7.13 -0.15
CA ALA A 213 16.52 6.91 0.47
C ALA A 213 16.45 6.71 1.99
N THR A 214 15.34 7.09 2.66
CA THR A 214 15.14 6.80 4.09
C THR A 214 15.05 5.30 4.40
N PHE A 215 14.72 4.47 3.41
CA PHE A 215 14.71 3.00 3.53
C PHE A 215 16.07 2.35 3.26
N GLU A 216 17.08 3.12 2.88
CA GLU A 216 18.44 2.62 2.74
C GLU A 216 19.07 2.42 4.11
N PRO A 217 19.79 1.30 4.33
CA PRO A 217 20.33 0.94 5.65
C PRO A 217 21.13 2.04 6.33
N ASP A 218 22.06 2.65 5.59
CA ASP A 218 22.96 3.68 6.12
C ASP A 218 22.21 4.96 6.49
N ARG A 219 21.19 5.33 5.73
CA ARG A 219 20.42 6.55 5.97
C ARG A 219 19.39 6.35 7.08
N PHE A 220 18.76 5.22 7.14
CA PHE A 220 17.83 4.89 8.23
C PHE A 220 18.54 4.88 9.58
N THR A 221 19.74 4.30 9.66
CA THR A 221 20.53 4.27 10.91
C THR A 221 20.96 5.66 11.36
N LYS A 222 21.19 6.60 10.43
CA LYS A 222 21.55 7.98 10.75
C LYS A 222 20.37 8.83 11.18
N LEU A 223 19.20 8.65 10.51
CA LEU A 223 18.02 9.47 10.75
C LEU A 223 17.28 9.07 12.03
N GLY A 224 17.43 7.83 12.50
CA GLY A 224 16.71 7.32 13.67
C GLY A 224 15.20 7.24 13.44
N SER A 225 14.45 7.05 14.54
CA SER A 225 13.00 7.09 14.49
C SER A 225 12.47 8.53 14.45
N GLN A 226 11.21 8.62 14.13
CA GLN A 226 10.47 9.89 14.11
C GLN A 226 9.95 10.31 15.51
N LEU A 227 10.20 9.49 16.55
CA LEU A 227 9.70 9.77 17.90
C LEU A 227 10.38 10.96 18.58
N SER A 228 11.63 11.26 18.23
CA SER A 228 12.34 12.44 18.76
C SER A 228 11.67 13.72 18.32
N GLU A 229 11.32 13.83 17.05
CA GLU A 229 10.65 15.00 16.48
C GLU A 229 9.28 15.21 17.10
N ILE A 230 8.54 14.11 17.35
CA ILE A 230 7.25 14.18 18.03
C ILE A 230 7.40 14.67 19.48
N VAL A 231 8.41 14.22 20.21
CA VAL A 231 8.64 14.59 21.62
C VAL A 231 9.05 16.06 21.76
N GLU A 232 9.85 16.55 20.82
CA GLU A 232 10.46 17.89 20.88
C GLU A 232 9.54 19.00 20.36
N ALA A 233 8.57 18.69 19.50
CA ALA A 233 7.69 19.66 18.89
C ALA A 233 6.52 20.11 19.79
N ASP A 234 6.04 21.32 19.62
CA ASP A 234 4.87 21.88 20.32
C ASP A 234 3.60 21.95 19.44
N SER A 235 3.74 21.63 18.14
CA SER A 235 2.63 21.57 17.19
C SER A 235 2.85 20.49 16.14
N LEU A 236 1.78 20.11 15.40
CA LEU A 236 1.87 19.22 14.24
C LEU A 236 2.76 19.84 13.14
N ASP A 237 2.65 21.15 12.93
CA ASP A 237 3.44 21.84 11.92
C ASP A 237 4.93 21.81 12.25
N GLU A 238 5.32 21.94 13.51
CA GLU A 238 6.72 21.81 13.94
C GLU A 238 7.27 20.40 13.70
N ILE A 239 6.45 19.36 13.92
CA ILE A 239 6.83 17.98 13.56
C ILE A 239 7.12 17.89 12.07
N MET A 240 6.21 18.39 11.24
CA MET A 240 6.36 18.32 9.78
C MET A 240 7.54 19.16 9.28
N GLN A 241 7.78 20.34 9.88
CA GLN A 241 8.95 21.19 9.61
C GLN A 241 10.27 20.47 9.96
N ALA A 242 10.33 19.82 11.10
CA ALA A 242 11.52 19.05 11.50
C ALA A 242 11.81 17.89 10.55
N LEU A 243 10.76 17.19 10.07
CA LEU A 243 10.88 16.10 9.11
C LEU A 243 11.28 16.58 7.71
N ASP A 244 10.77 17.73 7.27
CA ASP A 244 11.15 18.40 6.02
C ASP A 244 12.61 18.87 6.08
N ALA A 245 13.00 19.56 7.16
CA ALA A 245 14.36 20.02 7.37
C ALA A 245 15.40 18.88 7.41
N GLN A 246 15.01 17.70 7.88
CA GLN A 246 15.85 16.49 7.87
C GLN A 246 15.71 15.70 6.58
N GLU A 247 14.96 16.19 5.60
CA GLU A 247 14.69 15.53 4.32
C GLU A 247 14.14 14.11 4.47
N LYS A 248 13.44 13.83 5.57
CA LYS A 248 12.68 12.57 5.77
C LYS A 248 11.37 12.61 4.99
N LEU A 249 10.76 13.79 4.93
CA LEU A 249 9.62 14.11 4.08
C LEU A 249 10.00 15.18 3.07
N LEU A 250 9.39 15.12 1.91
CA LEU A 250 9.65 16.00 0.78
C LEU A 250 8.33 16.62 0.31
N ARG A 251 8.42 17.81 -0.28
CA ARG A 251 7.30 18.51 -0.91
C ARG A 251 7.43 18.46 -2.43
N LEU A 252 6.31 18.31 -3.14
CA LEU A 252 6.29 18.43 -4.59
C LEU A 252 6.75 19.84 -4.99
N ASP A 253 6.15 20.85 -4.37
CA ASP A 253 6.47 22.27 -4.55
C ASP A 253 7.02 22.83 -3.24
N PRO A 254 8.25 23.39 -3.21
CA PRO A 254 8.83 23.96 -2.00
C PRO A 254 8.03 25.10 -1.38
N ASP A 255 7.25 25.82 -2.21
CA ASP A 255 6.46 26.98 -1.78
C ASP A 255 5.06 26.62 -1.29
N VAL A 256 4.67 25.33 -1.41
CA VAL A 256 3.35 24.84 -0.98
C VAL A 256 3.47 23.94 0.23
N TRP A 257 2.69 24.25 1.29
CA TRP A 257 2.60 23.41 2.49
C TRP A 257 1.60 22.27 2.28
N PRO A 258 2.01 20.99 2.32
CA PRO A 258 1.11 19.89 2.06
C PRO A 258 0.09 19.67 3.18
N SER A 259 -1.16 19.42 2.81
CA SER A 259 -2.25 19.12 3.74
C SER A 259 -2.50 17.62 3.94
N LYS A 260 -1.89 16.76 3.10
CA LYS A 260 -2.12 15.31 3.11
C LYS A 260 -0.85 14.54 3.44
N TYR A 261 -1.04 13.35 4.02
CA TYR A 261 0.01 12.35 4.21
C TYR A 261 -0.55 10.96 3.87
N ARG A 262 0.00 10.29 2.86
CA ARG A 262 -0.51 9.01 2.31
C ARG A 262 0.57 7.95 2.09
N CYS A 263 1.72 8.06 2.74
CA CYS A 263 2.88 7.17 2.55
C CYS A 263 3.40 7.11 1.09
N ALA A 264 3.11 8.07 0.24
CA ALA A 264 3.67 8.12 -1.11
C ALA A 264 5.18 8.30 -1.04
N THR A 265 5.92 7.49 -1.77
CA THR A 265 7.39 7.45 -1.74
C THR A 265 7.96 7.83 -3.10
N VAL A 266 8.95 8.72 -3.11
CA VAL A 266 9.66 9.16 -4.32
C VAL A 266 11.17 9.15 -4.09
N SER A 267 11.96 9.05 -5.16
CA SER A 267 13.37 9.44 -5.10
C SER A 267 13.53 10.94 -5.38
N ARG A 268 14.70 11.48 -5.07
CA ARG A 268 15.00 12.88 -5.38
C ARG A 268 15.06 13.13 -6.88
N GLU A 269 15.53 12.15 -7.64
CA GLU A 269 15.58 12.20 -9.11
C GLU A 269 14.17 12.22 -9.69
N GLU A 270 13.26 11.35 -9.21
CA GLU A 270 11.84 11.37 -9.60
C GLU A 270 11.21 12.72 -9.25
N LEU A 271 11.43 13.23 -8.04
CA LEU A 271 10.92 14.55 -7.62
C LEU A 271 11.44 15.68 -8.49
N ALA A 272 12.73 15.66 -8.86
CA ALA A 272 13.29 16.64 -9.77
C ALA A 272 12.63 16.59 -11.15
N GLN A 273 12.32 15.40 -11.67
CA GLN A 273 11.58 15.26 -12.92
C GLN A 273 10.15 15.80 -12.80
N LEU A 274 9.42 15.45 -11.75
CA LEU A 274 8.06 15.94 -11.51
C LEU A 274 7.99 17.47 -11.45
N ARG A 275 8.98 18.14 -10.85
CA ARG A 275 9.09 19.60 -10.74
C ARG A 275 9.37 20.31 -12.08
N ARG A 276 9.69 19.57 -13.15
CA ARG A 276 9.80 20.15 -14.50
C ARG A 276 8.44 20.57 -15.06
N VAL A 277 7.36 19.89 -14.65
CA VAL A 277 6.00 20.25 -15.05
C VAL A 277 5.57 21.52 -14.31
N LYS A 278 5.43 22.61 -15.07
CA LYS A 278 5.00 23.92 -14.54
C LYS A 278 3.49 24.12 -14.58
N GLY A 279 2.80 23.34 -15.42
CA GLY A 279 1.34 23.34 -15.56
C GLY A 279 0.59 22.67 -14.43
N VAL A 280 1.01 22.86 -13.17
CA VAL A 280 0.36 22.29 -11.97
C VAL A 280 -0.86 23.14 -11.62
N VAL A 281 -2.04 22.51 -11.60
CA VAL A 281 -3.33 23.15 -11.29
C VAL A 281 -3.81 22.74 -9.90
N ARG A 282 -3.94 23.71 -8.99
CA ARG A 282 -4.35 23.56 -7.59
C ARG A 282 -5.69 24.26 -7.35
N MET A 283 -6.74 23.80 -8.02
CA MET A 283 -8.09 24.36 -7.99
C MET A 283 -9.12 23.32 -7.50
N GLY A 284 -8.69 22.44 -6.59
CA GLY A 284 -9.55 21.38 -6.07
C GLY A 284 -9.76 20.23 -7.06
N ARG A 285 -10.80 19.43 -6.83
CA ARG A 285 -11.12 18.24 -7.61
C ARG A 285 -11.85 18.58 -8.90
N VAL A 286 -11.67 17.76 -9.93
CA VAL A 286 -12.49 17.82 -11.14
C VAL A 286 -13.95 17.49 -10.80
N ARG A 287 -14.87 18.28 -11.33
CA ARG A 287 -16.31 18.07 -11.25
C ARG A 287 -16.88 17.63 -12.58
N LYS A 288 -16.37 18.19 -13.69
CA LYS A 288 -16.82 17.88 -15.03
C LYS A 288 -15.72 18.16 -16.08
N ILE A 289 -15.69 17.36 -17.15
CA ILE A 289 -14.87 17.59 -18.33
C ILE A 289 -15.82 17.72 -19.52
N ASP A 290 -15.88 18.90 -20.11
CA ASP A 290 -16.56 19.19 -21.37
C ASP A 290 -15.55 19.26 -22.52
N SER A 291 -16.02 19.43 -23.74
CA SER A 291 -15.17 19.44 -24.95
C SER A 291 -14.06 20.50 -24.96
N ASN A 292 -14.27 21.63 -24.28
CA ASN A 292 -13.34 22.79 -24.30
C ASN A 292 -12.98 23.28 -22.90
N VAL A 293 -13.58 22.75 -21.83
CA VAL A 293 -13.37 23.23 -20.46
C VAL A 293 -13.43 22.10 -19.45
N ILE A 294 -12.54 22.17 -18.48
CA ILE A 294 -12.57 21.34 -17.29
C ILE A 294 -13.05 22.21 -16.13
N THR A 295 -14.14 21.80 -15.50
CA THR A 295 -14.67 22.44 -14.28
C THR A 295 -14.10 21.75 -13.05
N LEU A 296 -13.48 22.54 -12.19
CA LEU A 296 -12.93 22.13 -10.90
C LEU A 296 -13.75 22.74 -9.74
N GLU A 297 -13.42 22.40 -8.52
CA GLU A 297 -14.09 22.94 -7.33
C GLU A 297 -13.94 24.47 -7.23
N GLU A 298 -12.79 25.01 -7.62
CA GLU A 298 -12.43 26.42 -7.43
C GLU A 298 -12.28 27.20 -8.75
N GLY A 299 -12.80 26.68 -9.85
CA GLY A 299 -12.79 27.38 -11.14
C GLY A 299 -12.74 26.45 -12.35
N THR A 300 -12.26 26.97 -13.46
CA THR A 300 -12.20 26.26 -14.73
C THR A 300 -10.85 26.42 -15.41
N ILE A 301 -10.45 25.41 -16.20
CA ILE A 301 -9.30 25.48 -17.09
C ILE A 301 -9.69 25.06 -18.50
N PRO A 302 -9.05 25.58 -19.55
CA PRO A 302 -9.34 25.18 -20.93
C PRO A 302 -8.88 23.75 -21.19
N THR A 303 -9.57 23.09 -22.13
CA THR A 303 -9.15 21.80 -22.72
C THR A 303 -9.56 21.78 -24.17
N GLY A 304 -9.32 20.68 -24.89
CA GLY A 304 -9.70 20.58 -26.31
C GLY A 304 -9.78 19.14 -26.81
N PRO A 305 -10.23 18.94 -28.05
CA PRO A 305 -10.44 17.60 -28.61
C PRO A 305 -9.14 16.80 -28.80
N GLU A 306 -8.01 17.49 -28.97
CA GLU A 306 -6.68 16.86 -29.11
C GLU A 306 -5.99 16.55 -27.79
N THR A 307 -6.61 16.94 -26.66
CA THR A 307 -6.08 16.69 -25.32
C THR A 307 -6.43 15.29 -24.85
N VAL A 308 -5.45 14.56 -24.30
CA VAL A 308 -5.69 13.31 -23.58
C VAL A 308 -5.76 13.57 -22.08
N HIS A 309 -6.89 13.22 -21.48
CA HIS A 309 -7.10 13.28 -20.03
C HIS A 309 -6.77 11.92 -19.44
N VAL A 310 -5.91 11.90 -18.41
CA VAL A 310 -5.47 10.67 -17.74
C VAL A 310 -6.07 10.61 -16.35
N ASP A 311 -7.03 9.72 -16.12
CA ASP A 311 -7.69 9.56 -14.82
C ASP A 311 -6.82 8.77 -13.86
N CYS A 312 -6.23 9.45 -12.88
CA CYS A 312 -5.42 8.89 -11.80
C CYS A 312 -6.09 9.03 -10.43
N THR A 313 -7.42 9.14 -10.37
CA THR A 313 -8.16 9.55 -9.16
C THR A 313 -8.55 8.43 -8.21
N ALA A 314 -8.05 7.21 -8.39
CA ALA A 314 -8.35 6.12 -7.47
C ALA A 314 -7.81 6.39 -6.06
N ASP A 315 -8.59 6.02 -5.04
CA ASP A 315 -8.20 6.19 -3.64
C ASP A 315 -7.09 5.22 -3.18
N GLY A 316 -6.75 4.22 -3.99
CA GLY A 316 -5.83 3.16 -3.61
C GLY A 316 -6.48 2.22 -2.59
N LEU A 317 -6.08 2.29 -1.31
CA LEU A 317 -6.67 1.48 -0.24
C LEU A 317 -8.07 2.00 0.13
N ALA A 318 -9.01 1.06 0.35
CA ALA A 318 -10.35 1.42 0.79
C ALA A 318 -10.31 2.04 2.19
N LYS A 319 -11.05 3.12 2.38
CA LYS A 319 -11.27 3.74 3.69
C LYS A 319 -12.29 2.92 4.46
N ARG A 320 -11.81 2.00 5.27
CA ARG A 320 -12.63 1.15 6.13
C ARG A 320 -12.24 1.34 7.58
N PRO A 321 -13.21 1.28 8.53
CA PRO A 321 -12.90 1.31 9.95
C PRO A 321 -12.00 0.13 10.31
N VAL A 322 -11.07 0.33 11.21
CA VAL A 322 -10.29 -0.78 11.77
C VAL A 322 -11.17 -1.69 12.60
N ARG A 323 -10.89 -2.98 12.60
CA ARG A 323 -11.58 -3.98 13.43
C ARG A 323 -10.58 -5.01 13.95
N PRO A 324 -10.92 -5.80 14.97
CA PRO A 324 -10.03 -6.85 15.45
C PRO A 324 -9.58 -7.76 14.30
N ILE A 325 -8.31 -8.16 14.33
CA ILE A 325 -7.76 -9.07 13.31
C ILE A 325 -8.32 -10.48 13.49
N PHE A 326 -8.43 -10.95 14.73
CA PHE A 326 -8.83 -12.30 15.08
C PHE A 326 -10.21 -12.26 15.77
N GLU A 327 -11.23 -12.82 15.12
CA GLU A 327 -12.60 -12.90 15.63
C GLU A 327 -13.17 -14.30 15.39
N GLY A 328 -13.07 -15.18 16.38
CA GLY A 328 -13.58 -16.54 16.31
C GLY A 328 -13.02 -17.33 15.13
N GLN A 329 -13.87 -17.66 14.15
CA GLN A 329 -13.47 -18.42 12.96
C GLN A 329 -12.93 -17.55 11.82
N SER A 330 -12.71 -16.25 12.06
CA SER A 330 -12.28 -15.31 11.03
C SER A 330 -10.96 -14.62 11.38
N ILE A 331 -10.15 -14.37 10.35
CA ILE A 331 -8.97 -13.49 10.39
C ILE A 331 -9.17 -12.43 9.32
N THR A 332 -9.14 -11.16 9.70
CA THR A 332 -9.20 -10.03 8.74
C THR A 332 -7.83 -9.38 8.62
N LEU A 333 -7.17 -9.54 7.48
CA LEU A 333 -5.84 -8.97 7.28
C LEU A 333 -5.92 -7.45 7.13
N GLN A 334 -5.22 -6.76 8.00
CA GLN A 334 -5.09 -5.31 8.05
C GLN A 334 -3.63 -4.94 8.35
N SER A 335 -3.24 -3.71 8.04
CA SER A 335 -1.90 -3.23 8.41
C SER A 335 -1.76 -3.07 9.92
N ILE A 336 -0.68 -3.58 10.48
CA ILE A 336 -0.26 -3.39 11.88
C ILE A 336 1.09 -2.67 11.99
N PHE A 337 1.75 -2.47 10.85
CA PHE A 337 3.00 -1.73 10.70
C PHE A 337 2.87 -0.72 9.56
N VAL A 338 2.01 0.27 9.72
CA VAL A 338 1.72 1.32 8.71
C VAL A 338 1.53 0.74 7.30
N CYS A 339 2.34 1.18 6.35
CA CYS A 339 2.24 0.80 4.94
C CYS A 339 2.97 -0.52 4.62
N GLN A 340 3.51 -1.24 5.63
CA GLN A 340 4.20 -2.53 5.47
C GLN A 340 3.20 -3.70 5.48
N GLN A 341 2.35 -3.78 4.46
CA GLN A 341 1.21 -4.71 4.42
C GLN A 341 1.64 -6.18 4.41
N VAL A 342 2.61 -6.56 3.56
CA VAL A 342 3.08 -7.96 3.47
C VAL A 342 3.79 -8.40 4.75
N PHE A 343 4.53 -7.49 5.39
CA PHE A 343 5.16 -7.75 6.68
C PHE A 343 4.11 -7.91 7.78
N SER A 344 3.07 -7.06 7.78
CA SER A 344 1.93 -7.17 8.69
C SER A 344 1.23 -8.52 8.53
N ALA A 345 0.90 -8.93 7.31
CA ALA A 345 0.23 -10.21 7.04
C ALA A 345 1.08 -11.42 7.47
N SER A 346 2.40 -11.39 7.22
CA SER A 346 3.31 -12.44 7.69
C SER A 346 3.37 -12.52 9.22
N PHE A 347 3.39 -11.37 9.92
CA PHE A 347 3.37 -11.38 11.39
C PHE A 347 2.04 -11.89 11.94
N ILE A 348 0.92 -11.50 11.34
CA ILE A 348 -0.42 -12.00 11.73
C ILE A 348 -0.48 -13.53 11.60
N ALA A 349 0.05 -14.09 10.49
CA ALA A 349 0.13 -15.55 10.31
C ALA A 349 1.04 -16.21 11.35
N TYR A 350 2.15 -15.57 11.70
CA TYR A 350 3.04 -16.08 12.74
C TYR A 350 2.40 -16.05 14.12
N ALA A 351 1.66 -14.99 14.46
CA ALA A 351 0.90 -14.88 15.70
C ALA A 351 -0.21 -15.95 15.76
N GLU A 352 -0.92 -16.22 14.66
CA GLU A 352 -1.89 -17.32 14.56
C GLU A 352 -1.25 -18.68 14.82
N PHE A 353 -0.08 -18.93 14.25
CA PHE A 353 0.65 -20.17 14.46
C PHE A 353 1.14 -20.36 15.92
N ARG A 354 1.58 -19.27 16.57
CA ARG A 354 2.26 -19.32 17.87
C ARG A 354 1.34 -19.22 19.08
N LEU A 355 0.21 -18.56 18.95
CA LEU A 355 -0.69 -18.24 20.05
C LEU A 355 -2.05 -18.93 19.82
N ALA A 356 -2.62 -19.47 20.89
CA ALA A 356 -3.95 -20.06 20.83
C ALA A 356 -5.08 -19.04 21.08
N ASP A 357 -4.80 -18.04 21.94
CA ASP A 357 -5.77 -17.08 22.46
C ASP A 357 -5.91 -15.86 21.53
N ASP A 358 -7.10 -15.61 21.00
CA ASP A 358 -7.36 -14.50 20.10
C ASP A 358 -7.19 -13.11 20.77
N ALA A 359 -7.43 -12.98 22.08
CA ALA A 359 -7.21 -11.73 22.80
C ALA A 359 -5.71 -11.40 22.86
N LYS A 360 -4.85 -12.39 23.09
CA LYS A 360 -3.39 -12.23 23.05
C LYS A 360 -2.88 -11.91 21.66
N LYS A 361 -3.45 -12.54 20.62
CA LYS A 361 -3.12 -12.23 19.21
C LYS A 361 -3.50 -10.79 18.89
N ASN A 362 -4.72 -10.35 19.22
CA ASN A 362 -5.20 -9.00 18.97
C ASN A 362 -4.41 -7.93 19.76
N ALA A 363 -3.92 -8.26 20.96
CA ALA A 363 -3.07 -7.35 21.73
C ALA A 363 -1.74 -7.05 21.02
N LEU A 364 -1.19 -8.00 20.26
CA LEU A 364 0.02 -7.83 19.45
C LEU A 364 -0.27 -7.31 18.04
N CYS A 365 -1.41 -7.68 17.46
CA CYS A 365 -1.78 -7.36 16.10
C CYS A 365 -2.84 -6.24 16.08
N ARG A 366 -2.53 -5.08 16.68
CA ARG A 366 -3.43 -3.92 16.69
C ARG A 366 -3.43 -3.25 15.32
N PRO A 367 -4.59 -3.17 14.60
CA PRO A 367 -4.64 -2.58 13.28
C PRO A 367 -4.36 -1.07 13.33
N ILE A 368 -3.75 -0.57 12.27
CA ILE A 368 -3.46 0.85 12.07
C ILE A 368 -4.19 1.30 10.82
N PRO A 369 -5.04 2.34 10.89
CA PRO A 369 -5.71 2.88 9.72
C PRO A 369 -4.69 3.46 8.73
N HIS A 370 -5.03 3.44 7.44
CA HIS A 370 -4.20 4.08 6.43
C HIS A 370 -4.29 5.60 6.60
N PRO A 371 -3.15 6.32 6.69
CA PRO A 371 -3.15 7.75 6.89
C PRO A 371 -3.64 8.51 5.64
N GLU A 372 -4.38 9.61 5.87
CA GLU A 372 -4.88 10.53 4.87
C GLU A 372 -4.43 11.97 5.12
N SER A 373 -4.23 12.34 6.38
CA SER A 373 -3.95 13.69 6.83
C SER A 373 -2.70 13.76 7.70
N VAL A 374 -2.27 14.98 8.02
CA VAL A 374 -1.14 15.19 8.94
C VAL A 374 -1.43 14.66 10.35
N PRO A 375 -2.63 14.83 10.94
CA PRO A 375 -2.97 14.16 12.19
C PRO A 375 -2.84 12.62 12.12
N ASP A 376 -3.28 12.00 11.02
CA ASP A 376 -3.13 10.55 10.83
C ASP A 376 -1.66 10.10 10.82
N TYR A 377 -0.74 10.94 10.32
CA TYR A 377 0.69 10.67 10.41
C TYR A 377 1.12 10.42 11.85
N LEU A 378 0.72 11.29 12.77
CA LEU A 378 1.09 11.19 14.19
C LEU A 378 0.53 9.92 14.83
N VAL A 379 -0.75 9.60 14.56
CA VAL A 379 -1.38 8.35 15.00
C VAL A 379 -0.64 7.14 14.46
N THR A 380 -0.33 7.13 13.17
CA THR A 380 0.32 5.97 12.54
C THR A 380 1.76 5.80 13.00
N ALA A 381 2.52 6.88 13.18
CA ALA A 381 3.90 6.84 13.64
C ALA A 381 4.01 6.28 15.07
N THR A 382 3.19 6.78 15.99
CA THR A 382 3.19 6.33 17.39
C THR A 382 2.69 4.89 17.53
N ARG A 383 1.56 4.55 16.90
CA ARG A 383 1.00 3.17 16.96
C ARG A 383 1.91 2.14 16.29
N THR A 384 2.59 2.51 15.18
CA THR A 384 3.56 1.60 14.56
C THR A 384 4.72 1.30 15.47
N SER A 385 5.27 2.32 16.13
CA SER A 385 6.38 2.13 17.07
C SER A 385 5.96 1.27 18.27
N GLU A 386 4.76 1.48 18.82
CA GLU A 386 4.21 0.62 19.89
C GLU A 386 4.07 -0.83 19.45
N ASN A 387 3.43 -1.08 18.29
CA ASN A 387 3.24 -2.43 17.77
C ASN A 387 4.58 -3.10 17.51
N LEU A 388 5.51 -2.39 16.86
CA LEU A 388 6.84 -2.90 16.56
C LEU A 388 7.59 -3.28 17.85
N GLY A 389 7.54 -2.42 18.87
CA GLY A 389 8.15 -2.68 20.18
C GLY A 389 7.55 -3.91 20.87
N ALA A 390 6.22 -4.01 20.93
CA ALA A 390 5.51 -5.13 21.55
C ALA A 390 5.79 -6.45 20.81
N CYS A 391 5.72 -6.43 19.48
CA CYS A 391 5.96 -7.61 18.66
C CYS A 391 7.42 -8.07 18.70
N LEU A 392 8.36 -7.13 18.66
CA LEU A 392 9.80 -7.44 18.80
C LEU A 392 10.13 -8.04 20.17
N GLN A 393 9.52 -7.53 21.23
CA GLN A 393 9.67 -8.09 22.58
C GLN A 393 9.10 -9.51 22.68
N ALA A 394 7.93 -9.76 22.08
CA ALA A 394 7.28 -11.07 22.10
C ALA A 394 8.02 -12.12 21.25
N PHE A 395 8.52 -11.72 20.07
CA PHE A 395 9.07 -12.65 19.07
C PHE A 395 10.36 -12.14 18.40
N PRO A 396 11.44 -11.85 19.16
CA PRO A 396 12.66 -11.25 18.63
C PRO A 396 13.32 -12.09 17.52
N ILE A 397 13.31 -13.42 17.67
CA ILE A 397 13.92 -14.33 16.69
C ILE A 397 13.19 -14.30 15.35
N TRP A 398 11.86 -14.14 15.36
CA TRP A 398 11.09 -14.03 14.13
C TRP A 398 11.46 -12.75 13.37
N PHE A 399 11.54 -11.62 14.05
CA PHE A 399 11.96 -10.36 13.45
C PHE A 399 13.35 -10.42 12.81
N LEU A 400 14.29 -11.09 13.48
CA LEU A 400 15.66 -11.28 12.97
C LEU A 400 15.74 -12.21 11.75
N ARG A 401 14.77 -13.11 11.58
CA ARG A 401 14.74 -14.09 10.48
C ARG A 401 13.78 -13.73 9.37
N SER A 402 12.86 -12.81 9.58
CA SER A 402 11.92 -12.39 8.57
C SER A 402 12.61 -11.51 7.54
N ARG A 403 12.67 -11.96 6.29
CA ARG A 403 13.22 -11.21 5.16
C ARG A 403 12.48 -9.89 4.94
N LEU A 404 11.17 -9.86 5.24
CA LEU A 404 10.31 -8.70 5.08
C LEU A 404 10.52 -7.63 6.16
N SER A 405 11.28 -7.96 7.22
CA SER A 405 11.56 -7.04 8.31
C SER A 405 12.64 -6.03 7.90
N ILE A 406 12.28 -4.76 7.85
CA ILE A 406 13.23 -3.67 7.65
C ILE A 406 14.33 -3.66 8.73
N VAL A 407 14.02 -4.19 9.90
CA VAL A 407 14.94 -4.25 11.07
C VAL A 407 16.17 -5.12 10.77
N ASN A 408 16.07 -6.09 9.86
CA ASN A 408 17.21 -6.95 9.50
C ASN A 408 18.37 -6.22 8.80
N TYR A 409 18.08 -5.05 8.23
CA TYR A 409 19.08 -4.27 7.52
C TYR A 409 19.99 -3.46 8.42
N PHE A 410 19.68 -3.33 9.73
CA PHE A 410 20.41 -2.43 10.64
C PHE A 410 21.56 -3.07 11.37
N GLY A 411 21.69 -4.40 11.36
CA GLY A 411 22.62 -5.11 12.21
C GLY A 411 22.22 -5.05 13.71
N LEU A 412 22.65 -6.03 14.48
CA LEU A 412 22.22 -6.24 15.85
C LEU A 412 22.54 -5.06 16.79
N SER A 413 23.70 -4.44 16.64
CA SER A 413 24.12 -3.31 17.50
C SER A 413 23.31 -2.03 17.25
N ALA A 414 22.94 -1.75 16.00
CA ALA A 414 22.08 -0.62 15.65
C ALA A 414 20.65 -0.85 16.14
N MET A 415 20.14 -2.09 15.98
CA MET A 415 18.84 -2.51 16.52
C MET A 415 18.74 -2.33 18.03
N LEU A 416 19.74 -2.77 18.79
CA LEU A 416 19.74 -2.64 20.25
C LEU A 416 19.74 -1.17 20.67
N ARG A 417 20.57 -0.33 20.03
CA ARG A 417 20.60 1.11 20.31
C ARG A 417 19.28 1.80 19.96
N LEU A 418 18.72 1.49 18.81
CA LEU A 418 17.43 2.01 18.37
C LEU A 418 16.33 1.56 19.34
N GLY A 419 16.24 0.27 19.64
CA GLY A 419 15.23 -0.27 20.55
C GLY A 419 15.29 0.33 21.97
N LEU A 420 16.48 0.58 22.51
CA LEU A 420 16.65 1.24 23.81
C LEU A 420 16.23 2.73 23.75
N ARG A 421 16.55 3.43 22.66
CA ARG A 421 16.12 4.83 22.44
C ARG A 421 14.61 4.92 22.32
N GLU A 422 14.01 4.11 21.44
CA GLU A 422 12.57 4.04 21.21
C GLU A 422 11.81 3.75 22.51
N ARG A 423 12.25 2.76 23.28
CA ARG A 423 11.62 2.42 24.56
C ARG A 423 11.57 3.60 25.54
N LYS A 424 12.56 4.51 25.51
CA LYS A 424 12.58 5.71 26.35
C LYS A 424 11.69 6.84 25.80
N LEU A 425 11.62 6.97 24.48
CA LEU A 425 10.87 8.03 23.83
C LEU A 425 9.39 7.72 23.70
N GLN A 426 9.03 6.44 23.53
CA GLN A 426 7.64 6.02 23.27
C GLN A 426 6.61 6.56 24.25
N PRO A 427 6.76 6.48 25.60
CA PRO A 427 5.77 7.04 26.51
C PRO A 427 5.61 8.56 26.38
N LYS A 428 6.71 9.27 26.11
CA LYS A 428 6.70 10.73 25.91
C LYS A 428 6.02 11.09 24.58
N ALA A 429 6.35 10.36 23.51
CA ALA A 429 5.74 10.56 22.20
C ALA A 429 4.24 10.30 22.24
N ASN A 430 3.79 9.26 22.93
CA ASN A 430 2.36 8.97 23.11
C ASN A 430 1.62 10.08 23.87
N ALA A 431 2.21 10.56 24.97
CA ALA A 431 1.63 11.67 25.74
C ALA A 431 1.55 12.96 24.89
N LYS A 432 2.60 13.26 24.13
CA LYS A 432 2.66 14.41 23.24
C LYS A 432 1.67 14.28 22.08
N ALA A 433 1.60 13.10 21.46
CA ALA A 433 0.64 12.81 20.39
C ALA A 433 -0.80 13.04 20.87
N LYS A 434 -1.14 12.52 22.06
CA LYS A 434 -2.46 12.71 22.63
C LYS A 434 -2.77 14.19 22.90
N ALA A 435 -1.76 15.00 23.23
CA ALA A 435 -1.95 16.44 23.47
C ALA A 435 -2.07 17.25 22.17
N LEU A 436 -1.43 16.82 21.10
CA LEU A 436 -1.41 17.51 19.81
C LEU A 436 -2.52 17.09 18.85
N LEU A 437 -3.12 15.92 19.06
CA LEU A 437 -4.18 15.42 18.19
C LEU A 437 -5.51 16.13 18.49
N PRO A 438 -6.28 16.50 17.45
CA PRO A 438 -7.67 16.94 17.60
C PRO A 438 -8.51 15.88 18.34
N SER A 439 -9.54 16.31 19.04
CA SER A 439 -10.40 15.44 19.87
C SER A 439 -11.01 14.27 19.11
N GLU A 440 -11.27 14.42 17.82
CA GLU A 440 -11.77 13.37 16.92
C GLU A 440 -10.79 12.21 16.66
N PHE A 441 -9.51 12.39 17.01
CA PHE A 441 -8.46 11.36 16.90
C PHE A 441 -8.10 10.72 18.25
N SER A 442 -8.83 11.06 19.32
CA SER A 442 -8.48 10.69 20.71
C SER A 442 -8.97 9.30 21.14
N GLU A 443 -9.58 8.50 20.24
CA GLU A 443 -10.08 7.14 20.54
C GLU A 443 -9.10 6.02 20.13
#